data_d0e4648c4436e87028c956849f01e3ff
#
_entry.id   d0e4648c4436e87028c956849f01e3ff
#
_cell.length_a   1.000
_cell.length_b   1.000
_cell.length_c   1.000
_cell.angle_alpha   90.00
_cell.angle_beta   90.00
_cell.angle_gamma   90.00
#
_symmetry.space_group_name_H-M   'P 1'
#
loop_
_entity.id
_entity.type
_entity.pdbx_description
1 polymer ?
#
loop_
_entity_poly.entity_id
_entity_poly.type
_entity_poly.pdbx_seq_one_letter_code
_entity_poly.pdbx_strand_id
1 'polypeptide(L)'
;WAKTENVKWKTNVPGSGWSSPIVWGDKVFVTSVINDKAEENAKPKAGLYLGRGRRGIPSGLHHWMVYCMDLKSGKVLWEKEAHTGEPPVGRHPKSTYAAETPVTDGKRLYVLFGDLGMWCYDLNGKEIWKHKIEPKKTMFDYGAAASPVIHDNQVIYVYDNNNDRLCNE
;
A
#
# COMPACT_ATOMS: atom_id res chain seq x y z
N TRP A 1 -22.81 -3.46 -14.21
CA TRP A 1 -22.37 -2.18 -13.63
C TRP A 1 -22.21 -1.16 -14.75
N ALA A 2 -23.07 -0.15 -14.74
CA ALA A 2 -22.91 1.00 -15.63
C ALA A 2 -21.94 2.01 -14.99
N LYS A 3 -21.19 2.75 -15.81
CA LYS A 3 -20.20 3.73 -15.30
C LYS A 3 -20.82 4.91 -14.51
N THR A 4 -22.13 5.11 -14.65
CA THR A 4 -22.87 6.25 -14.08
C THR A 4 -24.06 5.82 -13.24
N GLU A 5 -24.49 4.56 -13.30
CA GLU A 5 -25.62 4.05 -12.55
C GLU A 5 -25.16 3.58 -11.17
N ASN A 6 -25.85 4.05 -10.12
CA ASN A 6 -25.50 3.78 -8.72
C ASN A 6 -24.08 4.25 -8.30
N VAL A 7 -23.50 5.18 -9.04
CA VAL A 7 -22.22 5.81 -8.74
C VAL A 7 -22.48 7.21 -8.18
N LYS A 8 -22.19 7.42 -6.90
CA LYS A 8 -22.39 8.71 -6.24
C LYS A 8 -21.28 9.72 -6.61
N TRP A 9 -20.06 9.25 -6.64
CA TRP A 9 -18.87 10.02 -7.02
C TRP A 9 -17.76 9.12 -7.53
N LYS A 10 -16.77 9.71 -8.18
CA LYS A 10 -15.56 9.06 -8.64
C LYS A 10 -14.39 10.01 -8.42
N THR A 11 -13.37 9.54 -7.73
CA THR A 11 -12.14 10.29 -7.47
C THR A 11 -10.96 9.58 -8.10
N ASN A 12 -10.11 10.33 -8.78
CA ASN A 12 -8.85 9.81 -9.31
C ASN A 12 -7.81 9.80 -8.19
N VAL A 13 -7.21 8.64 -7.93
CA VAL A 13 -6.07 8.48 -7.03
C VAL A 13 -4.84 8.25 -7.90
N PRO A 14 -3.84 9.16 -7.85
CA PRO A 14 -2.62 9.01 -8.64
C PRO A 14 -1.84 7.75 -8.29
N GLY A 15 -1.12 7.21 -9.27
CA GLY A 15 -0.27 6.03 -9.08
C GLY A 15 -1.02 4.71 -9.16
N SER A 16 -0.49 3.70 -8.48
CA SER A 16 -1.04 2.35 -8.43
C SER A 16 -1.13 1.85 -6.99
N GLY A 17 -2.23 1.19 -6.66
CA GLY A 17 -2.47 0.57 -5.36
C GLY A 17 -3.42 -0.61 -5.49
N TRP A 18 -3.18 -1.66 -4.72
CA TRP A 18 -4.04 -2.85 -4.65
C TRP A 18 -4.64 -3.03 -3.26
N SER A 19 -4.36 -2.09 -2.37
CA SER A 19 -5.01 -2.03 -1.07
C SER A 19 -6.53 -1.83 -1.25
N SER A 20 -7.32 -2.42 -0.38
CA SER A 20 -8.73 -2.08 -0.29
C SER A 20 -8.91 -0.71 0.36
N PRO A 21 -9.87 0.10 -0.08
CA PRO A 21 -10.26 1.28 0.68
C PRO A 21 -10.87 0.85 2.01
N ILE A 22 -10.55 1.56 3.08
CA ILE A 22 -11.22 1.39 4.38
C ILE A 22 -12.04 2.62 4.73
N VAL A 23 -13.11 2.42 5.46
CA VAL A 23 -14.03 3.51 5.85
C VAL A 23 -14.12 3.58 7.35
N TRP A 24 -14.03 4.80 7.90
CA TRP A 24 -14.31 5.10 9.29
C TRP A 24 -15.03 6.43 9.42
N GLY A 25 -16.25 6.41 9.98
CA GLY A 25 -17.12 7.59 10.03
C GLY A 25 -17.42 8.14 8.64
N ASP A 26 -17.05 9.36 8.40
CA ASP A 26 -17.22 10.09 7.13
C ASP A 26 -15.97 10.08 6.24
N LYS A 27 -14.95 9.28 6.58
CA LYS A 27 -13.66 9.23 5.90
C LYS A 27 -13.42 7.91 5.17
N VAL A 28 -12.78 8.01 4.01
CA VAL A 28 -12.27 6.87 3.23
C VAL A 28 -10.77 7.01 3.14
N PHE A 29 -10.03 5.95 3.47
CA PHE A 29 -8.57 5.92 3.38
C PHE A 29 -8.12 4.95 2.30
N VAL A 30 -7.15 5.39 1.50
CA VAL A 30 -6.56 4.62 0.38
C VAL A 30 -5.07 4.86 0.33
N THR A 31 -4.32 3.87 -0.08
CA THR A 31 -2.88 3.98 -0.33
C THR A 31 -2.57 3.81 -1.81
N SER A 32 -1.53 4.46 -2.29
CA SER A 32 -0.97 4.24 -3.61
C SER A 32 0.52 4.50 -3.65
N VAL A 33 1.15 4.09 -4.75
CA VAL A 33 2.54 4.42 -5.06
C VAL A 33 2.61 5.05 -6.44
N ILE A 34 3.23 6.21 -6.53
CA ILE A 34 3.49 6.93 -7.77
C ILE A 34 4.97 6.69 -8.13
N ASN A 35 5.25 6.37 -9.36
CA ASN A 35 6.61 6.34 -9.90
C ASN A 35 6.81 7.56 -10.80
N ASP A 36 7.92 8.25 -10.69
CA ASP A 36 8.27 9.41 -11.54
C ASP A 36 8.35 9.05 -13.02
N LYS A 37 8.64 7.80 -13.34
CA LYS A 37 8.61 7.29 -14.71
C LYS A 37 7.19 6.85 -15.07
N ALA A 38 6.53 7.59 -15.94
CA ALA A 38 5.14 7.37 -16.34
C ALA A 38 4.85 5.93 -16.82
N GLU A 39 5.83 5.27 -17.45
CA GLU A 39 5.72 3.89 -17.93
C GLU A 39 5.49 2.87 -16.81
N GLU A 40 6.06 3.12 -15.62
CA GLU A 40 5.93 2.25 -14.45
C GLU A 40 4.57 2.39 -13.75
N ASN A 41 3.87 3.50 -13.96
CA ASN A 41 2.51 3.72 -13.46
C ASN A 41 1.45 3.05 -14.36
N ALA A 42 1.87 2.40 -15.43
CA ALA A 42 0.97 1.68 -16.31
C ALA A 42 0.22 0.57 -15.55
N LYS A 43 -1.04 0.37 -15.92
CA LYS A 43 -1.89 -0.67 -15.31
C LYS A 43 -1.18 -2.02 -15.40
N PRO A 44 -1.28 -2.86 -14.35
CA PRO A 44 -0.76 -4.22 -14.37
C PRO A 44 -1.24 -4.96 -15.62
N LYS A 45 -0.34 -5.67 -16.29
CA LYS A 45 -0.67 -6.43 -17.50
C LYS A 45 -1.76 -7.44 -17.18
N ALA A 46 -2.88 -7.35 -17.89
CA ALA A 46 -3.95 -8.35 -17.81
C ALA A 46 -3.46 -9.70 -18.35
N GLY A 47 -4.05 -10.79 -17.88
CA GLY A 47 -3.80 -12.14 -18.37
C GLY A 47 -2.88 -12.97 -17.48
N LEU A 48 -2.61 -14.20 -17.91
CA LEU A 48 -1.77 -15.15 -17.20
C LEU A 48 -0.28 -14.78 -17.38
N TYR A 49 0.42 -14.58 -16.27
CA TYR A 49 1.86 -14.33 -16.28
C TYR A 49 2.62 -15.65 -16.11
N LEU A 50 3.19 -16.14 -17.19
CA LEU A 50 4.01 -17.36 -17.21
C LEU A 50 5.52 -17.08 -17.28
N GLY A 51 5.94 -15.82 -17.14
CA GLY A 51 7.34 -15.44 -17.28
C GLY A 51 8.22 -15.94 -16.14
N ARG A 52 9.35 -16.56 -16.48
CA ARG A 52 10.45 -16.94 -15.58
C ARG A 52 11.53 -15.86 -15.48
N GLY A 53 11.29 -14.66 -16.02
CA GLY A 53 12.27 -13.59 -16.02
C GLY A 53 12.58 -13.07 -14.61
N ARG A 54 13.84 -12.68 -14.39
CA ARG A 54 14.23 -11.91 -13.21
C ARG A 54 13.38 -10.65 -13.16
N ARG A 55 12.69 -10.45 -12.07
CA ARG A 55 11.90 -9.27 -11.79
C ARG A 55 12.84 -8.28 -11.14
N GLY A 56 13.31 -7.32 -11.92
CA GLY A 56 14.16 -6.26 -11.42
C GLY A 56 13.38 -5.31 -10.50
N ILE A 57 14.12 -4.56 -9.71
CA ILE A 57 13.59 -3.40 -9.02
C ILE A 57 13.26 -2.36 -10.10
N PRO A 58 12.04 -1.81 -10.17
CA PRO A 58 11.73 -0.75 -11.11
C PRO A 58 12.61 0.46 -10.87
N SER A 59 13.11 1.07 -11.94
CA SER A 59 13.92 2.27 -11.82
C SER A 59 13.07 3.52 -11.58
N GLY A 60 13.66 4.53 -10.96
CA GLY A 60 13.03 5.82 -10.68
C GLY A 60 12.58 5.96 -9.22
N LEU A 61 12.34 7.20 -8.85
CA LEU A 61 11.82 7.51 -7.52
C LEU A 61 10.35 7.09 -7.43
N HIS A 62 10.03 6.48 -6.33
CA HIS A 62 8.68 6.11 -5.97
C HIS A 62 8.23 6.94 -4.78
N HIS A 63 6.95 7.34 -4.79
CA HIS A 63 6.30 8.11 -3.75
C HIS A 63 5.19 7.26 -3.15
N TRP A 64 5.33 6.85 -1.90
CA TRP A 64 4.32 6.09 -1.17
C TRP A 64 3.34 7.03 -0.52
N MET A 65 2.10 7.01 -1.00
CA MET A 65 1.07 7.98 -0.69
C MET A 65 -0.05 7.39 0.16
N VAL A 66 -0.57 8.21 1.06
CA VAL A 66 -1.77 7.93 1.86
C VAL A 66 -2.78 9.04 1.60
N TYR A 67 -4.00 8.67 1.26
CA TYR A 67 -5.09 9.60 0.98
C TYR A 67 -6.23 9.41 1.95
N CYS A 68 -6.84 10.50 2.34
CA CYS A 68 -8.12 10.52 3.03
C CYS A 68 -9.12 11.31 2.20
N MET A 69 -10.29 10.73 1.97
CA MET A 69 -11.36 11.33 1.20
C MET A 69 -12.64 11.42 2.03
N ASP A 70 -13.47 12.42 1.74
CA ASP A 70 -14.81 12.52 2.28
C ASP A 70 -15.72 11.45 1.66
N LEU A 71 -16.37 10.66 2.50
CA LEU A 71 -17.22 9.55 2.07
C LEU A 71 -18.45 10.01 1.27
N LYS A 72 -18.95 11.22 1.51
CA LYS A 72 -20.16 11.73 0.84
C LYS A 72 -19.87 12.27 -0.54
N SER A 73 -18.75 12.97 -0.71
CA SER A 73 -18.42 13.71 -1.92
C SER A 73 -17.25 13.12 -2.72
N GLY A 74 -16.44 12.26 -2.12
CA GLY A 74 -15.19 11.76 -2.71
C GLY A 74 -14.07 12.80 -2.76
N LYS A 75 -14.27 13.99 -2.17
CA LYS A 75 -13.26 15.05 -2.15
C LYS A 75 -12.07 14.61 -1.28
N VAL A 76 -10.86 14.80 -1.78
CA VAL A 76 -9.64 14.58 -0.98
C VAL A 76 -9.60 15.61 0.14
N LEU A 77 -9.58 15.12 1.38
CA LEU A 77 -9.48 15.94 2.60
C LEU A 77 -8.01 16.21 2.93
N TRP A 78 -7.18 15.22 2.78
CA TRP A 78 -5.73 15.30 2.91
C TRP A 78 -5.03 14.18 2.15
N GLU A 79 -3.78 14.43 1.81
CA GLU A 79 -2.84 13.44 1.28
C GLU A 79 -1.49 13.57 1.99
N LYS A 80 -0.79 12.47 2.15
CA LYS A 80 0.53 12.40 2.79
C LYS A 80 1.45 11.51 1.99
N GLU A 81 2.65 12.03 1.75
CA GLU A 81 3.76 11.23 1.29
C GLU A 81 4.42 10.58 2.52
N ALA A 82 4.29 9.27 2.64
CA ALA A 82 4.88 8.51 3.73
C ALA A 82 6.38 8.29 3.51
N HIS A 83 6.77 8.03 2.26
CA HIS A 83 8.15 7.78 1.87
C HIS A 83 8.38 8.16 0.41
N THR A 84 9.63 8.58 0.12
CA THR A 84 10.14 8.75 -1.24
C THR A 84 11.49 8.07 -1.36
N GLY A 85 11.69 7.31 -2.41
CA GLY A 85 12.94 6.60 -2.68
C GLY A 85 12.83 5.55 -3.79
N GLU A 86 13.93 4.86 -4.03
CA GLU A 86 13.90 3.67 -4.86
C GLU A 86 13.38 2.48 -4.04
N PRO A 87 12.57 1.58 -4.62
CA PRO A 87 12.11 0.39 -3.90
C PRO A 87 13.30 -0.48 -3.49
N PRO A 88 13.33 -0.94 -2.23
CA PRO A 88 14.47 -1.74 -1.74
C PRO A 88 14.48 -3.17 -2.27
N VAL A 89 13.34 -3.67 -2.73
CA VAL A 89 13.16 -5.04 -3.25
C VAL A 89 12.29 -5.04 -4.50
N GLY A 90 12.35 -6.12 -5.27
CA GLY A 90 11.45 -6.33 -6.40
C GLY A 90 10.02 -6.64 -5.94
N ARG A 91 9.08 -6.59 -6.89
CA ARG A 91 7.70 -6.99 -6.67
C ARG A 91 7.17 -7.85 -7.81
N HIS A 92 6.12 -8.60 -7.55
CA HIS A 92 5.43 -9.31 -8.62
C HIS A 92 4.87 -8.32 -9.66
N PRO A 93 5.00 -8.56 -10.99
CA PRO A 93 4.51 -7.64 -12.02
C PRO A 93 3.02 -7.32 -11.97
N LYS A 94 2.23 -8.17 -11.30
CA LYS A 94 0.80 -7.96 -11.06
C LYS A 94 0.51 -7.37 -9.69
N SER A 95 1.52 -7.05 -8.88
CA SER A 95 1.37 -6.39 -7.58
C SER A 95 1.80 -4.94 -7.65
N THR A 96 1.61 -4.22 -6.57
CA THR A 96 2.08 -2.85 -6.37
C THR A 96 2.84 -2.78 -5.05
N TYR A 97 3.59 -1.71 -4.81
CA TYR A 97 4.22 -1.42 -3.52
C TYR A 97 3.25 -0.80 -2.49
N ALA A 98 1.96 -0.78 -2.81
CA ALA A 98 0.86 -0.41 -1.93
C ALA A 98 -0.25 -1.48 -2.05
N ALA A 99 0.08 -2.71 -1.70
CA ALA A 99 -0.83 -3.84 -1.74
C ALA A 99 -1.53 -4.06 -0.38
N GLU A 100 -0.89 -3.65 0.71
CA GLU A 100 -1.40 -3.81 2.06
C GLU A 100 -2.55 -2.83 2.33
N THR A 101 -3.65 -3.36 2.84
CA THR A 101 -4.79 -2.57 3.24
C THR A 101 -4.52 -1.94 4.60
N PRO A 102 -4.65 -0.62 4.77
CA PRO A 102 -4.48 0.03 6.06
C PRO A 102 -5.56 -0.40 7.06
N VAL A 103 -5.32 -0.17 8.36
CA VAL A 103 -6.31 -0.44 9.42
C VAL A 103 -6.44 0.75 10.35
N THR A 104 -7.58 0.85 11.04
CA THR A 104 -7.86 1.94 12.00
C THR A 104 -8.55 1.42 13.25
N ASP A 105 -8.21 2.01 14.39
CA ASP A 105 -8.89 1.84 15.68
C ASP A 105 -9.95 2.92 15.93
N GLY A 106 -10.20 3.77 14.94
CA GLY A 106 -11.12 4.91 15.04
C GLY A 106 -10.51 6.18 15.62
N LYS A 107 -9.26 6.12 16.09
CA LYS A 107 -8.48 7.28 16.57
C LYS A 107 -7.23 7.47 15.74
N ARG A 108 -6.66 6.38 15.24
CA ARG A 108 -5.41 6.33 14.49
C ARG A 108 -5.59 5.51 13.22
N LEU A 109 -4.85 5.87 12.20
CA LEU A 109 -4.71 5.12 10.96
C LEU A 109 -3.31 4.49 10.94
N TYR A 110 -3.25 3.19 10.74
CA TYR A 110 -2.00 2.45 10.62
C TYR A 110 -1.84 1.98 9.17
N VAL A 111 -0.76 2.39 8.57
CA VAL A 111 -0.44 2.12 7.16
C VAL A 111 0.86 1.32 7.11
N LEU A 112 0.77 0.10 6.60
CA LEU A 112 1.92 -0.75 6.35
C LEU A 112 2.32 -0.64 4.88
N PHE A 113 3.58 -0.36 4.63
CA PHE A 113 4.25 -0.63 3.36
C PHE A 113 5.33 -1.67 3.65
N GLY A 114 5.03 -2.93 3.35
CA GLY A 114 5.69 -4.09 3.92
C GLY A 114 7.21 -4.13 3.78
N ASP A 115 7.75 -3.52 2.72
CA ASP A 115 9.19 -3.49 2.47
C ASP A 115 9.88 -2.22 3.00
N LEU A 116 9.14 -1.32 3.66
CA LEU A 116 9.65 -0.06 4.16
C LEU A 116 9.39 0.15 5.65
N GLY A 117 8.15 -0.11 6.09
CA GLY A 117 7.79 0.16 7.46
C GLY A 117 6.30 0.37 7.69
N MET A 118 5.99 0.78 8.91
CA MET A 118 4.65 1.13 9.34
C MET A 118 4.59 2.60 9.75
N TRP A 119 3.57 3.30 9.29
CA TRP A 119 3.26 4.68 9.64
C TRP A 119 1.96 4.73 10.43
N CYS A 120 1.95 5.56 11.45
CA CYS A 120 0.75 5.85 12.25
C CYS A 120 0.40 7.33 12.11
N TYR A 121 -0.83 7.59 11.71
CA TYR A 121 -1.39 8.94 11.60
C TYR A 121 -2.60 9.09 12.52
N ASP A 122 -2.90 10.31 12.94
CA ASP A 122 -4.27 10.61 13.37
C ASP A 122 -5.22 10.65 12.15
N LEU A 123 -6.52 10.69 12.40
CA LEU A 123 -7.50 10.70 11.31
C LEU A 123 -7.53 12.01 10.51
N ASN A 124 -6.76 13.03 10.92
CA ASN A 124 -6.58 14.29 10.23
C ASN A 124 -5.25 14.35 9.44
N GLY A 125 -4.51 13.25 9.41
CA GLY A 125 -3.29 13.11 8.62
C GLY A 125 -2.02 13.63 9.31
N LYS A 126 -2.04 13.90 10.62
CA LYS A 126 -0.82 14.18 11.37
C LYS A 126 -0.09 12.88 11.67
N GLU A 127 1.17 12.77 11.24
CA GLU A 127 2.04 11.64 11.60
C GLU A 127 2.28 11.65 13.11
N ILE A 128 2.01 10.51 13.76
CA ILE A 128 2.23 10.30 15.19
C ILE A 128 3.56 9.59 15.41
N TRP A 129 3.79 8.51 14.67
CA TRP A 129 5.05 7.77 14.67
C TRP A 129 5.21 6.99 13.37
N LYS A 130 6.44 6.57 13.11
CA LYS A 130 6.79 5.60 12.08
C LYS A 130 7.78 4.59 12.63
N HIS A 131 7.68 3.36 12.16
CA HIS A 131 8.58 2.25 12.46
C HIS A 131 9.13 1.68 11.16
N LYS A 132 10.45 1.75 11.00
CA LYS A 132 11.14 1.20 9.83
C LYS A 132 11.19 -0.33 9.93
N ILE A 133 10.92 -1.00 8.83
CA ILE A 133 11.11 -2.45 8.68
C ILE A 133 12.28 -2.66 7.72
N GLU A 134 13.22 -3.52 8.10
CA GLU A 134 14.30 -3.87 7.19
C GLU A 134 13.77 -4.76 6.07
N PRO A 135 13.97 -4.37 4.81
CA PRO A 135 13.43 -5.09 3.68
C PRO A 135 14.08 -6.48 3.56
N LYS A 136 13.27 -7.48 3.31
CA LYS A 136 13.71 -8.86 3.12
C LYS A 136 13.28 -9.37 1.75
N LYS A 137 14.19 -10.06 1.08
CA LYS A 137 13.86 -10.69 -0.20
C LYS A 137 12.89 -11.84 0.02
N THR A 138 11.81 -11.81 -0.72
CA THR A 138 10.86 -12.91 -0.83
C THR A 138 11.24 -13.85 -1.98
N MET A 139 10.68 -15.06 -1.98
CA MET A 139 10.87 -15.99 -3.10
C MET A 139 10.40 -15.35 -4.40
N PHE A 140 11.24 -15.42 -5.42
CA PHE A 140 10.96 -14.85 -6.75
C PHE A 140 10.71 -13.34 -6.78
N ASP A 141 11.16 -12.60 -5.76
CA ASP A 141 10.94 -11.16 -5.63
C ASP A 141 9.45 -10.78 -5.73
N TYR A 142 8.57 -11.53 -5.04
CA TYR A 142 7.13 -11.23 -5.06
C TYR A 142 6.75 -10.01 -4.22
N GLY A 143 7.59 -9.61 -3.28
CA GLY A 143 7.32 -8.52 -2.33
C GLY A 143 6.39 -8.94 -1.18
N ALA A 144 6.27 -8.08 -0.19
CA ALA A 144 5.31 -8.23 0.89
C ALA A 144 3.90 -7.79 0.43
N ALA A 145 2.85 -8.37 1.01
CA ALA A 145 1.47 -8.01 0.70
C ALA A 145 0.48 -8.33 1.86
N ALA A 146 0.98 -8.74 3.02
CA ALA A 146 0.12 -9.06 4.16
C ALA A 146 -0.37 -7.78 4.82
N SER A 147 -1.69 -7.60 4.89
CA SER A 147 -2.30 -6.46 5.56
C SER A 147 -2.23 -6.63 7.09
N PRO A 148 -2.01 -5.54 7.84
CA PRO A 148 -2.04 -5.58 9.29
C PRO A 148 -3.46 -5.78 9.82
N VAL A 149 -3.57 -6.25 11.06
CA VAL A 149 -4.81 -6.32 11.83
C VAL A 149 -4.62 -5.66 13.19
N ILE A 150 -5.71 -5.22 13.80
CA ILE A 150 -5.71 -4.65 15.15
C ILE A 150 -6.40 -5.62 16.10
N HIS A 151 -5.78 -5.90 17.23
CA HIS A 151 -6.35 -6.66 18.34
C HIS A 151 -5.78 -6.13 19.67
N ASP A 152 -6.64 -5.85 20.64
CA ASP A 152 -6.27 -5.44 22.01
C ASP A 152 -5.13 -4.40 22.11
N ASN A 153 -5.28 -3.26 21.45
CA ASN A 153 -4.28 -2.18 21.38
C ASN A 153 -2.96 -2.56 20.68
N GLN A 154 -2.93 -3.69 20.00
CA GLN A 154 -1.77 -4.14 19.22
C GLN A 154 -2.09 -4.07 17.74
N VAL A 155 -1.09 -3.68 16.94
CA VAL A 155 -1.10 -3.84 15.49
C VAL A 155 -0.23 -5.04 15.16
N ILE A 156 -0.83 -6.04 14.55
CA ILE A 156 -0.19 -7.31 14.20
C ILE A 156 -0.08 -7.40 12.70
N TYR A 157 1.08 -7.77 12.18
CA TYR A 157 1.29 -8.01 10.77
C TYR A 157 2.22 -9.21 10.56
N VAL A 158 2.04 -9.89 9.43
CA VAL A 158 2.88 -11.00 9.01
C VAL A 158 3.91 -10.49 8.02
N TYR A 159 5.17 -10.83 8.24
CA TYR A 159 6.28 -10.50 7.35
C TYR A 159 7.01 -11.77 6.92
N ASP A 160 6.34 -12.54 6.06
CA ASP A 160 6.89 -13.76 5.49
C ASP A 160 8.08 -13.46 4.57
N ASN A 161 9.15 -14.22 4.78
CA ASN A 161 10.32 -14.19 3.91
C ASN A 161 11.01 -15.57 3.91
N ASN A 162 11.83 -15.82 2.91
CA ASN A 162 12.48 -17.12 2.75
C ASN A 162 13.83 -17.23 3.45
N ASN A 163 14.33 -16.16 4.04
CA ASN A 163 15.67 -16.10 4.61
C ASN A 163 15.69 -16.47 6.10
N ASP A 164 14.58 -16.24 6.79
CA ASP A 164 14.44 -16.61 8.20
C ASP A 164 13.65 -17.93 8.28
N ARG A 165 14.32 -19.04 8.13
CA ARG A 165 13.77 -20.33 8.54
C ARG A 165 13.69 -20.37 10.06
N LEU A 166 12.73 -19.67 10.63
CA LEU A 166 12.37 -19.77 12.04
C LEU A 166 11.45 -20.98 12.31
N CYS A 167 11.55 -22.01 11.51
CA CYS A 167 10.86 -23.27 11.74
C CYS A 167 11.90 -24.35 12.02
N ASN A 168 12.69 -24.16 13.04
CA ASN A 168 13.42 -25.25 13.68
C ASN A 168 13.33 -24.99 15.17
N GLU A 169 12.32 -25.56 15.77
CA GLU A 169 12.22 -26.18 17.11
C GLU A 169 10.79 -26.15 17.61
#